data_69a2472943b604adf494570bed17700a
#
_entry.id   69a2472943b604adf494570bed17700a
#
_cell.length_a   1.000
_cell.length_b   1.000
_cell.length_c   1.000
_cell.angle_alpha   90.00
_cell.angle_beta   90.00
_cell.angle_gamma   90.00
#
_symmetry.space_group_name_H-M   'P 1'
#
loop_
_entity.id
_entity.type
_entity.pdbx_description
1 polymer ?
#
loop_
_entity_poly.entity_id
_entity_poly.type
_entity_poly.pdbx_seq_one_letter_code
_entity_poly.pdbx_strand_id
1 'polypeptide(L)'
;MKVNSILCSVPVETPGGKLRRKRSEGPSPIMPKIAITSLNHWTLKNGFKQCKFYDIDMLYPEDKDIAKFFSENDADIVGLSAVVSTSYLQVKRISKIIKEINPKALIVCGGYLTAAADTVLRKTDVDVCVVGDGEIAWTGLLAYASNAQRSNTKVRSEEL
;
A
#
# COMPACT_ATOMS: atom_id res chain seq x y z
N MET A 1 13.62 5.26 -15.23
CA MET A 1 13.92 5.81 -13.89
C MET A 1 14.03 4.66 -12.90
N LYS A 2 14.98 4.71 -11.96
CA LYS A 2 15.23 3.61 -11.02
C LYS A 2 14.54 3.92 -9.69
N VAL A 3 13.37 3.34 -9.46
CA VAL A 3 12.63 3.40 -8.21
C VAL A 3 12.16 1.98 -7.88
N ASN A 4 12.34 1.56 -6.63
CA ASN A 4 11.85 0.28 -6.15
C ASN A 4 10.46 0.49 -5.57
N SER A 5 9.46 -0.08 -6.22
CA SER A 5 8.05 0.06 -5.82
C SER A 5 7.44 -1.29 -5.48
N ILE A 6 6.67 -1.30 -4.40
CA ILE A 6 5.91 -2.48 -3.95
C ILE A 6 4.44 -2.10 -3.87
N LEU A 7 3.57 -2.94 -4.45
CA LEU A 7 2.12 -2.82 -4.31
C LEU A 7 1.61 -3.95 -3.40
N CYS A 8 0.83 -3.60 -2.40
CA CYS A 8 0.27 -4.54 -1.44
C CYS A 8 -1.25 -4.53 -1.49
N SER A 9 -1.86 -5.71 -1.50
CA SER A 9 -3.27 -5.85 -1.15
C SER A 9 -3.42 -5.82 0.37
N VAL A 10 -4.45 -5.14 0.86
CA VAL A 10 -4.69 -5.02 2.30
C VAL A 10 -5.87 -5.89 2.71
N PRO A 11 -5.74 -6.74 3.74
CA PRO A 11 -6.82 -7.56 4.25
C PRO A 11 -8.03 -6.76 4.73
N VAL A 12 -9.18 -7.38 4.57
CA VAL A 12 -10.46 -6.85 5.07
C VAL A 12 -10.77 -7.52 6.41
N GLU A 13 -11.08 -6.72 7.43
CA GLU A 13 -11.54 -7.23 8.71
C GLU A 13 -13.05 -7.47 8.72
N THR A 14 -13.48 -8.51 9.44
CA THR A 14 -14.90 -8.71 9.76
C THR A 14 -15.31 -7.79 10.90
N PRO A 15 -16.63 -7.48 11.03
CA PRO A 15 -17.14 -6.78 12.20
C PRO A 15 -16.65 -7.46 13.50
N GLY A 16 -16.11 -6.66 14.42
CA GLY A 16 -15.52 -7.16 15.67
C GLY A 16 -13.98 -7.27 15.64
N GLY A 17 -13.31 -6.76 14.59
CA GLY A 17 -11.85 -6.68 14.52
C GLY A 17 -11.16 -8.03 14.27
N LYS A 18 -11.93 -9.06 13.92
CA LYS A 18 -11.36 -10.35 13.51
C LYS A 18 -11.00 -10.30 12.03
N LEU A 19 -9.84 -10.82 11.67
CA LEU A 19 -9.50 -11.03 10.28
C LEU A 19 -10.57 -11.88 9.60
N ARG A 20 -10.97 -11.49 8.39
CA ARG A 20 -12.00 -12.17 7.59
C ARG A 20 -11.73 -13.68 7.47
N ARG A 21 -10.49 -14.07 7.69
CA ARG A 21 -10.04 -15.42 7.53
C ARG A 21 -8.84 -15.73 8.41
N LYS A 22 -8.88 -16.89 9.06
CA LYS A 22 -7.70 -17.47 9.70
C LYS A 22 -6.89 -18.24 8.66
N ARG A 23 -5.56 -18.21 8.79
CA ARG A 23 -4.62 -18.95 7.92
C ARG A 23 -4.98 -20.45 7.81
N SER A 24 -5.67 -21.00 8.81
CA SER A 24 -6.13 -22.40 8.84
C SER A 24 -7.36 -22.71 7.97
N GLU A 25 -8.03 -21.70 7.43
CA GLU A 25 -9.31 -21.89 6.73
C GLU A 25 -9.16 -22.19 5.22
N GLY A 26 -7.94 -22.44 4.74
CA GLY A 26 -7.61 -22.77 3.36
C GLY A 26 -7.62 -21.56 2.39
N PRO A 27 -7.32 -21.66 1.10
CA PRO A 27 -7.19 -20.54 0.18
C PRO A 27 -8.53 -19.83 -0.07
N SER A 28 -8.55 -18.48 0.01
CA SER A 28 -9.68 -17.66 -0.46
C SER A 28 -9.91 -17.91 -1.95
N PRO A 29 -11.13 -17.72 -2.46
CA PRO A 29 -11.33 -17.58 -3.88
C PRO A 29 -10.32 -16.55 -4.40
N ILE A 30 -9.57 -16.90 -5.44
CA ILE A 30 -8.61 -15.99 -6.07
C ILE A 30 -9.43 -14.89 -6.73
N MET A 31 -9.50 -13.73 -6.09
CA MET A 31 -10.11 -12.55 -6.66
C MET A 31 -9.03 -11.74 -7.38
N PRO A 32 -9.20 -11.43 -8.66
CA PRO A 32 -8.26 -10.57 -9.38
C PRO A 32 -8.07 -9.23 -8.65
N LYS A 33 -6.83 -8.85 -8.39
CA LYS A 33 -6.49 -7.56 -7.77
C LYS A 33 -6.42 -6.49 -8.87
N ILE A 34 -7.57 -6.11 -9.44
CA ILE A 34 -7.69 -5.27 -10.62
C ILE A 34 -6.93 -3.94 -10.45
N ALA A 35 -7.13 -3.25 -9.32
CA ALA A 35 -6.44 -1.98 -9.07
C ALA A 35 -4.91 -2.13 -9.10
N ILE A 36 -4.36 -3.16 -8.47
CA ILE A 36 -2.92 -3.42 -8.46
C ILE A 36 -2.41 -3.75 -9.87
N THR A 37 -3.16 -4.54 -10.63
CA THR A 37 -2.81 -4.89 -12.00
C THR A 37 -2.83 -3.65 -12.91
N SER A 38 -3.84 -2.79 -12.77
CA SER A 38 -3.96 -1.53 -13.50
C SER A 38 -2.78 -0.60 -13.19
N LEU A 39 -2.49 -0.39 -11.91
CA LEU A 39 -1.35 0.44 -11.48
C LEU A 39 -0.02 -0.09 -12.00
N ASN A 40 0.19 -1.41 -11.97
CA ASN A 40 1.42 -2.00 -12.49
C ASN A 40 1.53 -1.85 -14.01
N HIS A 41 0.43 -2.05 -14.75
CA HIS A 41 0.40 -1.80 -16.19
C HIS A 41 0.73 -0.33 -16.51
N TRP A 42 0.12 0.60 -15.79
CA TRP A 42 0.36 2.04 -15.93
C TRP A 42 1.79 2.43 -15.60
N THR A 43 2.37 1.82 -14.56
CA THR A 43 3.78 1.97 -14.18
C THR A 43 4.70 1.61 -15.34
N LEU A 44 4.50 0.45 -15.95
CA LEU A 44 5.29 0.00 -17.11
C LEU A 44 5.11 0.91 -18.32
N LYS A 45 3.88 1.31 -18.63
CA LYS A 45 3.56 2.21 -19.75
C LYS A 45 4.28 3.56 -19.64
N ASN A 46 4.55 4.02 -18.42
CA ASN A 46 5.24 5.29 -18.17
C ASN A 46 6.76 5.14 -17.96
N GLY A 47 7.34 4.00 -18.34
CA GLY A 47 8.78 3.77 -18.36
C GLY A 47 9.43 3.50 -17.01
N PHE A 48 8.65 3.18 -16.00
CA PHE A 48 9.14 2.68 -14.71
C PHE A 48 9.31 1.16 -14.75
N LYS A 49 10.05 0.62 -13.77
CA LYS A 49 10.13 -0.83 -13.59
C LYS A 49 8.81 -1.39 -13.06
N GLN A 50 8.57 -2.66 -13.35
CA GLN A 50 7.46 -3.40 -12.76
C GLN A 50 7.48 -3.32 -11.24
N CYS A 51 6.32 -3.00 -10.64
CA CYS A 51 6.14 -3.06 -9.20
C CYS A 51 6.26 -4.50 -8.70
N LYS A 52 6.92 -4.69 -7.56
CA LYS A 52 6.80 -5.96 -6.84
C LYS A 52 5.41 -6.03 -6.22
N PHE A 53 4.76 -7.19 -6.27
CA PHE A 53 3.46 -7.40 -5.66
C PHE A 53 3.57 -8.27 -4.40
N TYR A 54 2.96 -7.82 -3.30
CA TYR A 54 2.81 -8.59 -2.08
C TYR A 54 1.33 -8.72 -1.71
N ASP A 55 0.77 -9.91 -1.93
CA ASP A 55 -0.63 -10.19 -1.65
C ASP A 55 -0.86 -10.54 -0.18
N ILE A 56 -0.88 -9.51 0.67
CA ILE A 56 -1.07 -9.66 2.12
C ILE A 56 -2.49 -10.17 2.40
N ASP A 57 -3.48 -9.77 1.60
CA ASP A 57 -4.87 -10.23 1.76
C ASP A 57 -5.02 -11.74 1.52
N MET A 58 -4.29 -12.30 0.56
CA MET A 58 -4.33 -13.74 0.29
C MET A 58 -3.46 -14.54 1.26
N LEU A 59 -2.26 -14.06 1.55
CA LEU A 59 -1.25 -14.80 2.32
C LEU A 59 -1.51 -14.78 3.82
N TYR A 60 -2.17 -13.76 4.33
CA TYR A 60 -2.43 -13.55 5.77
C TYR A 60 -1.18 -13.71 6.65
N PRO A 61 -0.09 -13.00 6.35
CA PRO A 61 1.17 -13.15 7.05
C PRO A 61 1.08 -12.60 8.48
N GLU A 62 1.87 -13.17 9.38
CA GLU A 62 2.11 -12.59 10.69
C GLU A 62 3.01 -11.35 10.59
N ASP A 63 3.07 -10.53 11.66
CA ASP A 63 3.88 -9.31 11.68
C ASP A 63 5.34 -9.58 11.33
N LYS A 64 5.89 -10.67 11.86
CA LYS A 64 7.27 -11.10 11.58
C LYS A 64 7.51 -11.41 10.09
N ASP A 65 6.51 -11.97 9.40
CA ASP A 65 6.61 -12.32 7.98
C ASP A 65 6.56 -11.04 7.12
N ILE A 66 5.72 -10.07 7.50
CA ILE A 66 5.67 -8.74 6.87
C ILE A 66 7.01 -8.03 7.07
N ALA A 67 7.50 -7.98 8.31
CA ALA A 67 8.77 -7.35 8.64
C ALA A 67 9.93 -8.00 7.85
N LYS A 68 9.97 -9.33 7.79
CA LYS A 68 10.96 -10.07 7.01
C LYS A 68 10.88 -9.70 5.53
N PHE A 69 9.67 -9.70 4.94
CA PHE A 69 9.50 -9.34 3.53
C PHE A 69 10.08 -7.95 3.22
N PHE A 70 9.77 -6.94 4.03
CA PHE A 70 10.27 -5.57 3.81
C PHE A 70 11.75 -5.40 4.18
N SER A 71 12.32 -6.23 5.04
CA SER A 71 13.77 -6.24 5.28
C SER A 71 14.57 -6.84 4.13
N GLU A 72 13.99 -7.81 3.41
CA GLU A 72 14.60 -8.47 2.25
C GLU A 72 14.33 -7.74 0.93
N ASN A 73 13.36 -6.81 0.91
CA ASN A 73 12.91 -6.09 -0.28
C ASN A 73 12.88 -4.60 -0.02
N ASP A 74 13.98 -3.93 -0.31
CA ASP A 74 14.05 -2.47 -0.20
C ASP A 74 13.04 -1.79 -1.13
N ALA A 75 12.30 -0.82 -0.59
CA ALA A 75 11.28 -0.09 -1.31
C ALA A 75 11.44 1.41 -1.10
N ASP A 76 11.44 2.16 -2.18
CA ASP A 76 11.36 3.62 -2.16
C ASP A 76 9.92 4.09 -1.92
N ILE A 77 8.97 3.33 -2.46
CA ILE A 77 7.54 3.61 -2.36
C ILE A 77 6.73 2.32 -2.21
N VAL A 78 5.74 2.34 -1.32
CA VAL A 78 4.82 1.22 -1.07
C VAL A 78 3.39 1.69 -1.24
N GLY A 79 2.66 1.07 -2.16
CA GLY A 79 1.22 1.30 -2.35
C GLY A 79 0.39 0.26 -1.59
N LEU A 80 -0.51 0.73 -0.75
CA LEU A 80 -1.48 -0.08 0.00
C LEU A 80 -2.86 0.04 -0.65
N SER A 81 -3.35 -1.04 -1.26
CA SER A 81 -4.69 -1.11 -1.85
C SER A 81 -5.71 -1.52 -0.79
N ALA A 82 -6.40 -0.54 -0.21
CA ALA A 82 -7.41 -0.70 0.84
C ALA A 82 -8.81 -0.52 0.26
N VAL A 83 -9.40 -1.60 -0.23
CA VAL A 83 -10.64 -1.60 -1.03
C VAL A 83 -11.88 -1.21 -0.22
N VAL A 84 -11.88 -1.41 1.10
CA VAL A 84 -13.03 -1.12 1.97
C VAL A 84 -12.59 -0.46 3.28
N SER A 85 -13.52 0.26 3.92
CA SER A 85 -13.29 0.97 5.18
C SER A 85 -12.83 0.06 6.33
N THR A 86 -13.26 -1.19 6.33
CA THR A 86 -12.88 -2.19 7.35
C THR A 86 -11.41 -2.64 7.23
N SER A 87 -10.68 -2.21 6.20
CA SER A 87 -9.23 -2.41 6.09
C SER A 87 -8.39 -1.45 6.96
N TYR A 88 -9.01 -0.48 7.65
CA TYR A 88 -8.32 0.57 8.40
C TYR A 88 -7.28 0.04 9.40
N LEU A 89 -7.67 -0.94 10.24
CA LEU A 89 -6.75 -1.49 11.25
C LEU A 89 -5.57 -2.22 10.61
N GLN A 90 -5.78 -2.86 9.47
CA GLN A 90 -4.72 -3.51 8.72
C GLN A 90 -3.78 -2.49 8.06
N VAL A 91 -4.31 -1.40 7.49
CA VAL A 91 -3.47 -0.29 6.98
C VAL A 91 -2.61 0.27 8.09
N LYS A 92 -3.19 0.53 9.28
CA LYS A 92 -2.46 1.03 10.44
C LYS A 92 -1.34 0.07 10.87
N ARG A 93 -1.65 -1.23 10.97
CA ARG A 93 -0.70 -2.28 11.32
C ARG A 93 0.44 -2.38 10.30
N ILE A 94 0.11 -2.50 9.02
CA ILE A 94 1.07 -2.70 7.94
C ILE A 94 1.96 -1.47 7.77
N SER A 95 1.39 -0.27 7.77
CA SER A 95 2.16 0.97 7.61
C SER A 95 3.17 1.16 8.74
N LYS A 96 2.78 0.82 9.99
CA LYS A 96 3.68 0.84 11.13
C LYS A 96 4.88 -0.09 10.94
N ILE A 97 4.63 -1.36 10.58
CA ILE A 97 5.70 -2.35 10.35
C ILE A 97 6.65 -1.86 9.24
N ILE A 98 6.11 -1.32 8.14
CA ILE A 98 6.94 -0.81 7.04
C ILE A 98 7.84 0.32 7.54
N LYS A 99 7.31 1.29 8.29
CA LYS A 99 8.09 2.42 8.81
C LYS A 99 9.13 2.01 9.85
N GLU A 100 8.87 0.97 10.64
CA GLU A 100 9.86 0.41 11.57
C GLU A 100 11.05 -0.21 10.83
N ILE A 101 10.82 -0.85 9.69
CA ILE A 101 11.88 -1.47 8.86
C ILE A 101 12.55 -0.46 7.94
N ASN A 102 11.77 0.37 7.26
CA ASN A 102 12.26 1.39 6.33
C ASN A 102 11.55 2.73 6.58
N PRO A 103 12.06 3.57 7.50
CA PRO A 103 11.46 4.88 7.81
C PRO A 103 11.39 5.83 6.63
N LYS A 104 12.22 5.61 5.59
CA LYS A 104 12.28 6.46 4.39
C LYS A 104 11.29 6.05 3.29
N ALA A 105 10.70 4.87 3.35
CA ALA A 105 9.73 4.43 2.36
C ALA A 105 8.52 5.39 2.34
N LEU A 106 8.12 5.84 1.16
CA LEU A 106 6.89 6.61 0.96
C LEU A 106 5.72 5.63 0.96
N ILE A 107 4.82 5.73 1.95
CA ILE A 107 3.65 4.86 2.05
C ILE A 107 2.43 5.57 1.49
N VAL A 108 1.86 5.00 0.44
CA VAL A 108 0.69 5.52 -0.28
C VAL A 108 -0.50 4.60 -0.03
N CYS A 109 -1.62 5.14 0.41
CA CYS A 109 -2.87 4.41 0.55
C CYS A 109 -3.83 4.82 -0.57
N GLY A 110 -4.39 3.82 -1.25
CA GLY A 110 -5.45 3.99 -2.24
C GLY A 110 -6.65 3.08 -1.96
N GLY A 111 -7.73 3.28 -2.71
CA GLY A 111 -8.98 2.54 -2.58
C GLY A 111 -10.00 3.22 -1.68
N TYR A 112 -11.11 2.56 -1.42
CA TYR A 112 -12.28 3.17 -0.76
C TYR A 112 -12.04 3.69 0.65
N LEU A 113 -11.02 3.15 1.36
CA LEU A 113 -10.62 3.65 2.68
C LEU A 113 -10.24 5.13 2.64
N THR A 114 -9.75 5.62 1.50
CA THR A 114 -9.31 7.02 1.36
C THR A 114 -10.46 8.03 1.39
N ALA A 115 -11.71 7.61 1.37
CA ALA A 115 -12.85 8.47 1.73
C ALA A 115 -12.68 9.07 3.15
N ALA A 116 -11.93 8.40 4.03
CA ALA A 116 -11.55 8.88 5.37
C ALA A 116 -10.09 9.32 5.44
N ALA A 117 -9.56 9.96 4.38
CA ALA A 117 -8.13 10.31 4.24
C ALA A 117 -7.57 11.06 5.47
N ASP A 118 -8.31 12.01 6.03
CA ASP A 118 -7.85 12.76 7.22
C ASP A 118 -7.60 11.84 8.42
N THR A 119 -8.45 10.84 8.62
CA THR A 119 -8.28 9.85 9.69
C THR A 119 -7.07 8.95 9.41
N VAL A 120 -6.92 8.49 8.17
CA VAL A 120 -5.79 7.64 7.77
C VAL A 120 -4.48 8.38 7.98
N LEU A 121 -4.35 9.60 7.44
CA LEU A 121 -3.13 10.40 7.54
C LEU A 121 -2.74 10.78 8.99
N ARG A 122 -3.75 11.04 9.85
CA ARG A 122 -3.47 11.44 11.24
C ARG A 122 -3.18 10.27 12.18
N LYS A 123 -3.72 9.09 11.91
CA LYS A 123 -3.74 7.97 12.87
C LYS A 123 -2.99 6.73 12.40
N THR A 124 -2.34 6.79 11.25
CA THR A 124 -1.51 5.71 10.70
C THR A 124 -0.18 6.29 10.22
N ASP A 125 0.73 5.43 9.81
CA ASP A 125 2.03 5.83 9.24
C ASP A 125 1.99 5.95 7.70
N VAL A 126 0.80 6.11 7.13
CA VAL A 126 0.60 6.44 5.72
C VAL A 126 1.02 7.89 5.48
N ASP A 127 1.80 8.13 4.42
CA ASP A 127 2.30 9.46 4.05
C ASP A 127 1.36 10.17 3.07
N VAL A 128 0.73 9.41 2.15
CA VAL A 128 -0.14 9.94 1.08
C VAL A 128 -1.42 9.12 0.97
N CYS A 129 -2.55 9.78 0.82
CA CYS A 129 -3.81 9.16 0.42
C CYS A 129 -4.18 9.58 -1.00
N VAL A 130 -4.41 8.60 -1.88
CA VAL A 130 -4.89 8.83 -3.25
C VAL A 130 -6.40 8.60 -3.28
N VAL A 131 -7.14 9.67 -3.50
CA VAL A 131 -8.61 9.65 -3.58
C VAL A 131 -9.03 9.56 -5.05
N GLY A 132 -9.86 8.59 -5.41
CA GLY A 132 -10.28 8.34 -6.79
C GLY A 132 -9.33 7.44 -7.56
N ASP A 133 -9.19 7.69 -8.87
CA ASP A 133 -8.35 6.88 -9.76
C ASP A 133 -6.87 7.10 -9.48
N GLY A 134 -6.15 5.99 -9.27
CA GLY A 134 -4.78 6.01 -8.77
C GLY A 134 -3.69 6.15 -9.82
N GLU A 135 -3.99 5.94 -11.10
CA GLU A 135 -2.97 5.74 -12.15
C GLU A 135 -2.06 6.96 -12.35
N ILE A 136 -2.64 8.13 -12.47
CA ILE A 136 -1.89 9.38 -12.68
C ILE A 136 -1.14 9.76 -11.41
N ALA A 137 -1.83 9.76 -10.27
CA ALA A 137 -1.22 10.08 -8.98
C ALA A 137 -0.05 9.12 -8.65
N TRP A 138 -0.23 7.82 -8.87
CA TRP A 138 0.82 6.83 -8.66
C TRP A 138 2.06 7.10 -9.50
N THR A 139 1.88 7.45 -10.78
CA THR A 139 3.00 7.78 -11.67
C THR A 139 3.75 9.03 -11.20
N GLY A 140 3.02 10.06 -10.77
CA GLY A 140 3.62 11.27 -10.18
C GLY A 140 4.41 10.96 -8.90
N LEU A 141 3.87 10.09 -8.04
CA LEU A 141 4.55 9.66 -6.82
C LEU A 141 5.79 8.80 -7.09
N LEU A 142 5.76 7.94 -8.11
CA LEU A 142 6.94 7.22 -8.58
C LEU A 142 8.05 8.18 -9.05
N ALA A 143 7.70 9.21 -9.82
CA ALA A 143 8.64 10.24 -10.26
C ALA A 143 9.21 11.01 -9.05
N TYR A 144 8.36 11.41 -8.12
CA TYR A 144 8.77 12.03 -6.87
C TYR A 144 9.73 11.13 -6.07
N ALA A 145 9.40 9.86 -5.84
CA ALA A 145 10.24 8.92 -5.12
C ALA A 145 11.58 8.65 -5.83
N SER A 146 11.61 8.71 -7.17
CA SER A 146 12.84 8.52 -7.95
C SER A 146 13.79 9.72 -7.91
N ASN A 147 13.27 10.93 -7.69
CA ASN A 147 14.04 12.18 -7.73
C ASN A 147 14.31 12.77 -6.34
N ALA A 148 13.76 12.18 -5.29
CA ALA A 148 13.43 12.91 -4.08
C ALA A 148 14.56 13.18 -3.10
N GLN A 149 14.59 14.40 -2.71
CA GLN A 149 14.70 14.78 -1.30
C GLN A 149 13.31 14.54 -0.66
N ARG A 150 13.09 13.37 -0.07
CA ARG A 150 11.82 12.99 0.54
C ARG A 150 11.60 13.81 1.79
N SER A 151 10.65 14.74 1.76
CA SER A 151 10.16 15.37 2.98
C SER A 151 9.24 14.40 3.72
N ASN A 152 9.24 14.45 5.06
CA ASN A 152 8.28 13.69 5.88
C ASN A 152 6.87 14.30 5.86
N THR A 153 6.56 15.08 4.84
CA THR A 153 5.27 15.78 4.72
C THR A 153 4.21 14.82 4.23
N LYS A 154 3.13 14.70 4.98
CA LYS A 154 1.94 13.95 4.59
C LYS A 154 1.08 14.79 3.66
N VAL A 155 0.74 14.27 2.49
CA VAL A 155 -0.01 14.99 1.46
C VAL A 155 -1.22 14.17 0.97
N ARG A 156 -2.24 14.88 0.51
CA ARG A 156 -3.36 14.30 -0.24
C ARG A 156 -3.07 14.44 -1.74
N SER A 157 -3.57 13.49 -2.54
CA SER A 157 -3.36 13.50 -4.00
C SER A 157 -3.96 14.72 -4.71
N GLU A 158 -4.96 15.35 -4.09
CA GLU A 158 -5.60 16.59 -4.58
C GLU A 158 -4.67 17.81 -4.49
N GLU A 159 -3.57 17.69 -3.73
CA GLU A 159 -2.57 18.74 -3.52
C GLU A 159 -1.32 18.53 -4.41
N LEU A 160 -1.29 17.43 -5.17
CA LEU A 160 -0.21 17.07 -6.10
C LEU A 160 -0.59 17.39 -7.55
#